data_1f1653d87e76e2536ce639f54e033dce
#
_entry.id   1f1653d87e76e2536ce639f54e033dce
#
_cell.length_a   1.000
_cell.length_b   1.000
_cell.length_c   1.000
_cell.angle_alpha   90.00
_cell.angle_beta   90.00
_cell.angle_gamma   90.00
#
_symmetry.space_group_name_H-M   'P 1'
#
loop_
_entity.id
_entity.type
_entity.pdbx_description
1 polymer ?
#
loop_
_entity_poly.entity_id
_entity_poly.type
_entity_poly.pdbx_seq_one_letter_code
_entity_poly.pdbx_strand_id
1 'polypeptide(L)'
;MWIAALTAMLAVAWTVPAGAAESTLDQVLKRGKIIVGIGLSQPPFGMYDANKQPSGFDVDLAKLIAQELKVEIEWVDTSAVNRIPYLLTNKVDLVVATFGPTPERAKQVAFTKPYVAWNLVLLGWKSDRSIRSYTDLKGKTVGATRGTTQDIAITRLAPDAKIIRYEDDATSKLAIQQRKVDALATGEVMALHYAKENKELEPKGVISRSWATMAVRRGDPDWLQWLNTFLDWHGGQGKLAELYEKWNGVEMSPALPSW
;
A
#
# COMPACT_ATOMS: atom_id res chain seq x y z
N MET A 1 -73.77 -37.26 -12.25
CA MET A 1 -73.07 -36.03 -11.72
C MET A 1 -71.84 -36.49 -10.96
N TRP A 2 -70.67 -36.31 -11.57
CA TRP A 2 -69.41 -36.70 -10.95
C TRP A 2 -68.67 -35.39 -10.65
N ILE A 3 -68.42 -35.12 -9.38
CA ILE A 3 -67.66 -33.93 -8.91
C ILE A 3 -66.23 -34.39 -8.77
N ALA A 4 -65.35 -33.87 -9.65
CA ALA A 4 -63.90 -34.07 -9.55
C ALA A 4 -63.30 -32.99 -8.59
N ALA A 5 -62.79 -33.40 -7.45
CA ALA A 5 -62.08 -32.57 -6.51
C ALA A 5 -60.62 -32.39 -6.99
N LEU A 6 -60.22 -31.16 -7.38
CA LEU A 6 -58.88 -30.80 -7.74
C LEU A 6 -58.11 -30.42 -6.45
N THR A 7 -57.21 -31.30 -6.00
CA THR A 7 -56.31 -31.01 -4.86
C THR A 7 -55.11 -30.22 -5.36
N ALA A 8 -55.05 -28.92 -5.10
CA ALA A 8 -53.87 -28.07 -5.39
C ALA A 8 -52.78 -28.33 -4.34
N MET A 9 -51.70 -28.95 -4.76
CA MET A 9 -50.49 -29.15 -3.93
C MET A 9 -49.65 -27.88 -3.95
N LEU A 10 -49.67 -27.08 -2.87
CA LEU A 10 -48.75 -25.95 -2.69
C LEU A 10 -47.34 -26.48 -2.43
N ALA A 11 -46.47 -26.37 -3.41
CA ALA A 11 -45.02 -26.58 -3.22
C ALA A 11 -44.43 -25.37 -2.45
N VAL A 12 -44.17 -25.55 -1.17
CA VAL A 12 -43.40 -24.59 -0.37
C VAL A 12 -41.94 -24.72 -0.78
N ALA A 13 -41.46 -23.81 -1.65
CA ALA A 13 -40.04 -23.70 -1.97
C ALA A 13 -39.27 -23.20 -0.72
N TRP A 14 -38.57 -24.11 -0.08
CA TRP A 14 -37.59 -23.74 0.96
C TRP A 14 -36.44 -22.97 0.28
N THR A 15 -36.45 -21.65 0.41
CA THR A 15 -35.29 -20.84 0.07
C THR A 15 -34.21 -21.14 1.12
N VAL A 16 -33.24 -21.97 0.75
CA VAL A 16 -31.97 -22.09 1.53
C VAL A 16 -31.34 -20.70 1.56
N PRO A 17 -31.14 -20.09 2.72
CA PRO A 17 -30.41 -18.81 2.76
C PRO A 17 -29.03 -19.06 2.17
N ALA A 18 -28.67 -18.32 1.13
CA ALA A 18 -27.31 -18.32 0.63
C ALA A 18 -26.43 -17.90 1.82
N GLY A 19 -25.68 -18.85 2.38
CA GLY A 19 -24.76 -18.58 3.48
C GLY A 19 -23.86 -17.42 3.07
N ALA A 20 -23.77 -16.38 3.89
CA ALA A 20 -22.80 -15.30 3.69
C ALA A 20 -21.41 -15.95 3.49
N ALA A 21 -20.69 -15.51 2.48
CA ALA A 21 -19.33 -16.00 2.26
C ALA A 21 -18.51 -15.77 3.56
N GLU A 22 -17.78 -16.81 4.00
CA GLU A 22 -16.94 -16.74 5.21
C GLU A 22 -15.96 -15.56 5.08
N SER A 23 -15.94 -14.66 6.06
CA SER A 23 -15.03 -13.50 6.07
C SER A 23 -13.56 -13.95 6.03
N THR A 24 -12.69 -13.13 5.42
CA THR A 24 -11.23 -13.36 5.48
C THR A 24 -10.75 -13.40 6.94
N LEU A 25 -11.38 -12.63 7.83
CA LEU A 25 -11.06 -12.67 9.27
C LEU A 25 -11.27 -14.09 9.82
N ASP A 26 -12.44 -14.71 9.59
CA ASP A 26 -12.74 -16.05 10.07
C ASP A 26 -11.82 -17.11 9.45
N GLN A 27 -11.54 -16.98 8.14
CA GLN A 27 -10.59 -17.86 7.44
C GLN A 27 -9.18 -17.79 8.02
N VAL A 28 -8.69 -16.57 8.34
CA VAL A 28 -7.37 -16.35 8.94
C VAL A 28 -7.32 -16.97 10.35
N LEU A 29 -8.32 -16.70 11.18
CA LEU A 29 -8.41 -17.24 12.54
C LEU A 29 -8.47 -18.77 12.54
N LYS A 30 -9.31 -19.36 11.69
CA LYS A 30 -9.46 -20.81 11.56
C LYS A 30 -8.20 -21.50 11.04
N ARG A 31 -7.51 -20.85 10.09
CA ARG A 31 -6.26 -21.37 9.51
C ARG A 31 -5.06 -21.18 10.45
N GLY A 32 -5.15 -20.29 11.44
CA GLY A 32 -4.04 -19.93 12.31
C GLY A 32 -2.90 -19.17 11.62
N LYS A 33 -3.15 -18.59 10.44
CA LYS A 33 -2.15 -17.95 9.61
C LYS A 33 -2.76 -16.83 8.77
N ILE A 34 -2.05 -15.69 8.66
CA ILE A 34 -2.34 -14.61 7.73
C ILE A 34 -1.30 -14.55 6.61
N ILE A 35 -1.73 -14.40 5.36
CA ILE A 35 -0.85 -14.24 4.19
C ILE A 35 -0.81 -12.75 3.84
N VAL A 36 0.36 -12.13 4.01
CA VAL A 36 0.54 -10.67 3.85
C VAL A 36 1.38 -10.35 2.63
N GLY A 37 0.80 -9.60 1.71
CA GLY A 37 1.53 -8.96 0.61
C GLY A 37 2.29 -7.74 1.13
N ILE A 38 3.61 -7.77 1.02
CA ILE A 38 4.53 -6.75 1.54
C ILE A 38 5.48 -6.27 0.45
N GLY A 39 5.83 -4.99 0.41
CA GLY A 39 6.82 -4.45 -0.52
C GLY A 39 8.21 -4.45 0.12
N LEU A 40 9.11 -5.32 -0.32
CA LEU A 40 10.44 -5.49 0.30
C LEU A 40 11.57 -4.74 -0.44
N SER A 41 11.22 -3.82 -1.34
CA SER A 41 12.17 -2.91 -2.00
C SER A 41 11.96 -1.44 -1.64
N GLN A 42 11.26 -1.15 -0.53
CA GLN A 42 10.77 0.18 -0.12
C GLN A 42 11.31 0.62 1.26
N PRO A 43 12.64 0.69 1.46
CA PRO A 43 13.17 1.13 2.75
C PRO A 43 12.74 2.57 3.06
N PRO A 44 12.43 2.89 4.33
CA PRO A 44 12.47 2.05 5.53
C PRO A 44 11.15 1.32 5.84
N PHE A 45 10.17 1.31 4.91
CA PHE A 45 8.86 0.68 5.12
C PHE A 45 8.93 -0.85 5.02
N GLY A 46 9.61 -1.38 3.99
CA GLY A 46 9.83 -2.79 3.81
C GLY A 46 11.13 -3.07 3.06
N MET A 47 11.93 -3.96 3.62
CA MET A 47 13.23 -4.37 3.08
C MET A 47 13.63 -5.72 3.67
N TYR A 48 14.69 -6.31 3.15
CA TYR A 48 15.35 -7.43 3.79
C TYR A 48 16.43 -6.94 4.75
N ASP A 49 16.51 -7.52 5.95
CA ASP A 49 17.61 -7.30 6.88
C ASP A 49 18.87 -8.08 6.48
N ALA A 50 19.92 -7.99 7.30
CA ALA A 50 21.19 -8.70 7.07
C ALA A 50 21.02 -10.24 7.06
N ASN A 51 19.98 -10.77 7.70
CA ASN A 51 19.64 -12.19 7.76
C ASN A 51 18.65 -12.60 6.65
N LYS A 52 18.40 -11.72 5.69
CA LYS A 52 17.40 -11.91 4.62
C LYS A 52 15.98 -12.11 5.15
N GLN A 53 15.66 -11.55 6.32
CA GLN A 53 14.31 -11.57 6.86
C GLN A 53 13.59 -10.25 6.55
N PRO A 54 12.26 -10.28 6.32
CA PRO A 54 11.46 -9.07 6.17
C PRO A 54 11.60 -8.16 7.39
N SER A 55 11.84 -6.87 7.13
CA SER A 55 12.11 -5.83 8.11
C SER A 55 11.62 -4.48 7.62
N GLY A 56 11.21 -3.58 8.51
CA GLY A 56 10.69 -2.26 8.15
C GLY A 56 9.41 -1.92 8.87
N PHE A 57 8.93 -0.67 8.67
CA PHE A 57 7.73 -0.16 9.31
C PHE A 57 6.48 -0.99 8.96
N ASP A 58 6.22 -1.23 7.66
CA ASP A 58 5.07 -2.02 7.19
C ASP A 58 5.16 -3.48 7.66
N VAL A 59 6.39 -4.02 7.77
CA VAL A 59 6.63 -5.36 8.30
C VAL A 59 6.27 -5.43 9.79
N ASP A 60 6.71 -4.46 10.59
CA ASP A 60 6.39 -4.42 12.02
C ASP A 60 4.90 -4.16 12.26
N LEU A 61 4.24 -3.33 11.41
CA LEU A 61 2.79 -3.16 11.43
C LEU A 61 2.06 -4.49 11.17
N ALA A 62 2.48 -5.25 10.16
CA ALA A 62 1.90 -6.56 9.86
C ALA A 62 2.15 -7.59 10.97
N LYS A 63 3.33 -7.56 11.61
CA LYS A 63 3.62 -8.40 12.79
C LYS A 63 2.69 -8.06 13.95
N LEU A 64 2.41 -6.77 14.19
CA LEU A 64 1.48 -6.36 15.23
C LEU A 64 0.05 -6.85 14.93
N ILE A 65 -0.41 -6.82 13.66
CA ILE A 65 -1.69 -7.40 13.24
C ILE A 65 -1.75 -8.90 13.56
N ALA A 66 -0.74 -9.65 13.18
CA ALA A 66 -0.71 -11.10 13.42
C ALA A 66 -0.65 -11.44 14.91
N GLN A 67 0.05 -10.64 15.72
CA GLN A 67 0.10 -10.78 17.16
C GLN A 67 -1.29 -10.58 17.79
N GLU A 68 -2.05 -9.56 17.38
CA GLU A 68 -3.41 -9.33 17.86
C GLU A 68 -4.38 -10.45 17.45
N LEU A 69 -4.22 -10.98 16.26
CA LEU A 69 -4.99 -12.14 15.78
C LEU A 69 -4.52 -13.48 16.39
N LYS A 70 -3.35 -13.51 17.02
CA LYS A 70 -2.68 -14.72 17.54
C LYS A 70 -2.46 -15.78 16.45
N VAL A 71 -2.00 -15.35 15.27
CA VAL A 71 -1.73 -16.19 14.11
C VAL A 71 -0.31 -16.03 13.59
N GLU A 72 0.16 -16.99 12.80
CA GLU A 72 1.43 -16.91 12.08
C GLU A 72 1.33 -15.99 10.86
N ILE A 73 2.47 -15.47 10.38
CA ILE A 73 2.54 -14.70 9.13
C ILE A 73 3.23 -15.52 8.04
N GLU A 74 2.62 -15.53 6.86
CA GLU A 74 3.25 -15.93 5.62
C GLU A 74 3.49 -14.67 4.78
N TRP A 75 4.75 -14.43 4.38
CA TRP A 75 5.14 -13.26 3.62
C TRP A 75 5.09 -13.52 2.12
N VAL A 76 4.47 -12.62 1.39
CA VAL A 76 4.49 -12.61 -0.08
C VAL A 76 5.04 -11.26 -0.54
N ASP A 77 6.27 -11.26 -1.06
CA ASP A 77 6.86 -10.05 -1.65
C ASP A 77 6.03 -9.59 -2.85
N THR A 78 5.70 -8.30 -2.90
CA THR A 78 4.82 -7.74 -3.93
C THR A 78 5.32 -6.41 -4.46
N SER A 79 5.41 -6.29 -5.78
CA SER A 79 5.60 -5.01 -6.46
C SER A 79 4.29 -4.22 -6.53
N ALA A 80 4.37 -2.93 -6.82
CA ALA A 80 3.20 -2.05 -6.86
C ALA A 80 2.10 -2.53 -7.83
N VAL A 81 2.47 -3.12 -8.97
CA VAL A 81 1.53 -3.61 -9.99
C VAL A 81 0.83 -4.92 -9.59
N ASN A 82 1.44 -5.69 -8.67
CA ASN A 82 0.92 -7.00 -8.25
C ASN A 82 -0.02 -6.94 -7.04
N ARG A 83 -0.08 -5.81 -6.32
CA ARG A 83 -0.88 -5.67 -5.08
C ARG A 83 -2.35 -6.04 -5.30
N ILE A 84 -3.00 -5.44 -6.30
CA ILE A 84 -4.41 -5.73 -6.63
C ILE A 84 -4.58 -7.14 -7.18
N PRO A 85 -3.83 -7.60 -8.20
CA PRO A 85 -3.92 -8.99 -8.67
C PRO A 85 -3.77 -10.04 -7.58
N TYR A 86 -2.86 -9.87 -6.63
CA TYR A 86 -2.65 -10.83 -5.55
C TYR A 86 -3.83 -10.89 -4.57
N LEU A 87 -4.50 -9.77 -4.30
CA LEU A 87 -5.75 -9.76 -3.52
C LEU A 87 -6.88 -10.47 -4.28
N LEU A 88 -7.08 -10.14 -5.57
CA LEU A 88 -8.18 -10.67 -6.36
C LEU A 88 -8.07 -12.18 -6.64
N THR A 89 -6.85 -12.72 -6.65
CA THR A 89 -6.57 -14.15 -6.85
C THR A 89 -6.44 -14.93 -5.54
N ASN A 90 -6.75 -14.33 -4.40
CA ASN A 90 -6.59 -14.92 -3.06
C ASN A 90 -5.14 -15.38 -2.75
N LYS A 91 -4.15 -14.82 -3.43
CA LYS A 91 -2.73 -15.09 -3.15
C LYS A 91 -2.30 -14.47 -1.82
N VAL A 92 -2.97 -13.39 -1.41
CA VAL A 92 -2.77 -12.72 -0.12
C VAL A 92 -4.13 -12.39 0.52
N ASP A 93 -4.16 -12.33 1.84
CA ASP A 93 -5.34 -11.92 2.63
C ASP A 93 -5.36 -10.40 2.81
N LEU A 94 -4.18 -9.79 2.88
CA LEU A 94 -3.95 -8.40 3.20
C LEU A 94 -2.74 -7.88 2.44
N VAL A 95 -2.79 -6.65 1.95
CA VAL A 95 -1.62 -5.93 1.44
C VAL A 95 -1.26 -4.81 2.41
N VAL A 96 -0.02 -4.85 2.93
CA VAL A 96 0.61 -3.80 3.76
C VAL A 96 1.89 -3.38 3.03
N ALA A 97 1.82 -2.34 2.20
CA ALA A 97 2.91 -1.99 1.29
C ALA A 97 2.83 -0.52 0.86
N THR A 98 2.70 0.41 1.82
CA THR A 98 2.56 1.85 1.54
C THR A 98 1.55 2.14 0.41
N PHE A 99 0.42 1.43 0.41
CA PHE A 99 -0.50 1.44 -0.72
C PHE A 99 -1.40 2.68 -0.73
N GLY A 100 -1.10 3.61 -1.64
CA GLY A 100 -1.91 4.84 -1.80
C GLY A 100 -3.29 4.54 -2.40
N PRO A 101 -4.39 4.95 -1.74
CA PRO A 101 -5.73 4.78 -2.28
C PRO A 101 -5.96 5.75 -3.42
N THR A 102 -6.62 5.27 -4.48
CA THR A 102 -7.16 6.11 -5.55
C THR A 102 -8.59 5.67 -5.88
N PRO A 103 -9.46 6.55 -6.40
CA PRO A 103 -10.81 6.15 -6.81
C PRO A 103 -10.82 4.98 -7.80
N GLU A 104 -9.83 4.92 -8.70
CA GLU A 104 -9.73 3.84 -9.67
C GLU A 104 -9.40 2.49 -9.01
N ARG A 105 -8.46 2.48 -8.07
CA ARG A 105 -8.11 1.28 -7.29
C ARG A 105 -9.27 0.84 -6.37
N ALA A 106 -10.00 1.80 -5.80
CA ALA A 106 -11.15 1.53 -4.93
C ALA A 106 -12.34 0.86 -5.65
N LYS A 107 -12.39 0.90 -6.98
CA LYS A 107 -13.33 0.09 -7.76
C LYS A 107 -13.00 -1.41 -7.69
N GLN A 108 -11.76 -1.79 -7.40
CA GLN A 108 -11.27 -3.17 -7.45
C GLN A 108 -11.05 -3.77 -6.06
N VAL A 109 -10.55 -2.98 -5.11
CA VAL A 109 -10.22 -3.41 -3.73
C VAL A 109 -10.80 -2.44 -2.71
N ALA A 110 -10.88 -2.84 -1.46
CA ALA A 110 -11.23 -1.97 -0.35
C ALA A 110 -9.97 -1.53 0.40
N PHE A 111 -9.96 -0.27 0.85
CA PHE A 111 -8.85 0.32 1.60
C PHE A 111 -9.26 0.59 3.04
N THR A 112 -8.32 0.38 3.97
CA THR A 112 -8.48 0.81 5.35
C THR A 112 -8.39 2.34 5.47
N LYS A 113 -8.65 2.86 6.66
CA LYS A 113 -8.16 4.17 7.07
C LYS A 113 -6.65 4.25 6.84
N PRO A 114 -6.12 5.45 6.54
CA PRO A 114 -4.67 5.60 6.37
C PRO A 114 -3.94 5.42 7.70
N TYR A 115 -2.77 4.80 7.63
CA TYR A 115 -1.89 4.64 8.80
C TYR A 115 -0.66 5.57 8.75
N VAL A 116 -0.33 6.17 7.58
CA VAL A 116 0.71 7.19 7.39
C VAL A 116 0.29 8.15 6.30
N ALA A 117 0.67 9.42 6.44
CA ALA A 117 0.60 10.44 5.39
C ALA A 117 2.00 10.97 5.08
N TRP A 118 2.30 11.22 3.81
CA TRP A 118 3.56 11.79 3.36
C TRP A 118 3.41 12.62 2.09
N ASN A 119 4.46 13.36 1.75
CA ASN A 119 4.58 14.01 0.46
C ASN A 119 5.16 13.04 -0.58
N LEU A 120 4.67 13.13 -1.82
CA LEU A 120 5.36 12.64 -2.99
C LEU A 120 6.30 13.75 -3.46
N VAL A 121 7.56 13.40 -3.69
CA VAL A 121 8.61 14.39 -4.01
C VAL A 121 9.43 13.93 -5.21
N LEU A 122 10.18 14.86 -5.77
CA LEU A 122 11.31 14.56 -6.63
C LEU A 122 12.56 14.36 -5.79
N LEU A 123 13.33 13.32 -6.10
CA LEU A 123 14.71 13.16 -5.64
C LEU A 123 15.63 13.48 -6.80
N GLY A 124 16.61 14.33 -6.60
CA GLY A 124 17.52 14.75 -7.66
C GLY A 124 18.92 15.05 -7.14
N TRP A 125 19.84 15.34 -8.05
CA TRP A 125 21.23 15.65 -7.72
C TRP A 125 21.36 17.07 -7.17
N LYS A 126 22.12 17.26 -6.09
CA LYS A 126 22.44 18.58 -5.51
C LYS A 126 23.08 19.53 -6.51
N SER A 127 23.92 18.98 -7.40
CA SER A 127 24.58 19.73 -8.46
C SER A 127 23.64 20.24 -9.54
N ASP A 128 22.48 19.59 -9.76
CA ASP A 128 21.48 20.07 -10.72
C ASP A 128 20.56 21.10 -10.07
N ARG A 129 20.79 22.38 -10.36
CA ARG A 129 19.97 23.51 -9.91
C ARG A 129 18.80 23.82 -10.84
N SER A 130 18.69 23.15 -11.97
CA SER A 130 17.62 23.38 -12.95
C SER A 130 16.30 22.71 -12.55
N ILE A 131 16.32 21.70 -11.66
CA ILE A 131 15.13 21.02 -11.15
C ILE A 131 14.89 21.43 -9.70
N ARG A 132 13.80 22.16 -9.44
CA ARG A 132 13.34 22.56 -8.10
C ARG A 132 11.94 22.07 -7.81
N SER A 133 11.13 21.83 -8.85
CA SER A 133 9.76 21.36 -8.77
C SER A 133 9.40 20.52 -9.99
N TYR A 134 8.21 19.91 -10.00
CA TYR A 134 7.71 19.18 -11.16
C TYR A 134 7.45 20.07 -12.38
N THR A 135 7.34 21.40 -12.20
CA THR A 135 7.16 22.34 -13.32
C THR A 135 8.44 22.54 -14.14
N ASP A 136 9.60 22.17 -13.59
CA ASP A 136 10.90 22.33 -14.24
C ASP A 136 11.28 21.09 -15.09
N LEU A 137 10.39 20.12 -15.23
CA LEU A 137 10.69 18.81 -15.81
C LEU A 137 10.51 18.73 -17.34
N LYS A 138 10.17 19.84 -18.00
CA LYS A 138 10.03 19.84 -19.46
C LYS A 138 11.33 19.38 -20.13
N GLY A 139 11.22 18.31 -20.93
CA GLY A 139 12.37 17.71 -21.62
C GLY A 139 13.33 16.91 -20.74
N LYS A 140 13.09 16.86 -19.44
CA LYS A 140 13.88 16.05 -18.49
C LYS A 140 13.41 14.60 -18.48
N THR A 141 14.30 13.70 -18.07
CA THR A 141 14.01 12.29 -17.86
C THR A 141 13.73 12.04 -16.39
N VAL A 142 12.53 11.50 -16.07
CA VAL A 142 12.11 11.24 -14.70
C VAL A 142 11.85 9.75 -14.51
N GLY A 143 12.51 9.16 -13.52
CA GLY A 143 12.25 7.80 -13.08
C GLY A 143 11.01 7.74 -12.18
N ALA A 144 10.25 6.66 -12.28
CA ALA A 144 9.17 6.33 -11.34
C ALA A 144 9.00 4.81 -11.25
N THR A 145 8.62 4.30 -10.09
CA THR A 145 8.22 2.89 -9.97
C THR A 145 6.83 2.73 -10.56
N ARG A 146 6.70 1.83 -11.52
CA ARG A 146 5.48 1.55 -12.29
C ARG A 146 4.28 1.29 -11.37
N GLY A 147 3.15 1.94 -11.66
CA GLY A 147 1.88 1.70 -10.98
C GLY A 147 1.82 2.23 -9.55
N THR A 148 2.74 3.09 -9.13
CA THR A 148 2.70 3.78 -7.83
C THR A 148 1.91 5.09 -7.90
N THR A 149 1.57 5.68 -6.76
CA THR A 149 0.92 7.00 -6.72
C THR A 149 1.81 8.11 -7.27
N GLN A 150 3.13 8.02 -7.07
CA GLN A 150 4.08 8.97 -7.63
C GLN A 150 4.19 8.85 -9.16
N ASP A 151 4.12 7.64 -9.74
CA ASP A 151 4.03 7.44 -11.20
C ASP A 151 2.77 8.12 -11.76
N ILE A 152 1.61 7.88 -11.14
CA ILE A 152 0.34 8.49 -11.54
C ILE A 152 0.41 10.02 -11.44
N ALA A 153 0.92 10.54 -10.32
CA ALA A 153 1.00 11.97 -10.09
C ALA A 153 1.94 12.68 -11.06
N ILE A 154 3.17 12.16 -11.24
CA ILE A 154 4.15 12.81 -12.11
C ILE A 154 3.76 12.73 -13.58
N THR A 155 3.15 11.64 -14.02
CA THR A 155 2.64 11.50 -15.40
C THR A 155 1.58 12.56 -15.72
N ARG A 156 0.71 12.88 -14.75
CA ARG A 156 -0.33 13.90 -14.92
C ARG A 156 0.20 15.32 -14.84
N LEU A 157 1.13 15.59 -13.89
CA LEU A 157 1.56 16.95 -13.55
C LEU A 157 2.74 17.43 -14.40
N ALA A 158 3.51 16.52 -15.00
CA ALA A 158 4.64 16.85 -15.87
C ALA A 158 4.52 16.10 -17.23
N PRO A 159 3.49 16.40 -18.04
CA PRO A 159 3.24 15.70 -19.30
C PRO A 159 4.36 15.86 -20.33
N ASP A 160 5.16 16.94 -20.22
CA ASP A 160 6.29 17.22 -21.12
C ASP A 160 7.61 16.56 -20.64
N ALA A 161 7.59 15.83 -19.54
CA ALA A 161 8.73 15.05 -19.05
C ALA A 161 8.76 13.67 -19.71
N LYS A 162 9.96 13.13 -19.92
CA LYS A 162 10.14 11.73 -20.35
C LYS A 162 10.10 10.82 -19.13
N ILE A 163 8.96 10.15 -18.86
CA ILE A 163 8.81 9.25 -17.72
C ILE A 163 9.35 7.87 -18.07
N ILE A 164 10.37 7.40 -17.32
CA ILE A 164 10.89 6.02 -17.40
C ILE A 164 10.37 5.25 -16.17
N ARG A 165 9.64 4.16 -16.44
CA ARG A 165 9.01 3.33 -15.42
C ARG A 165 9.86 2.10 -15.13
N TYR A 166 10.18 1.92 -13.85
CA TYR A 166 10.91 0.77 -13.32
C TYR A 166 9.96 -0.20 -12.62
N GLU A 167 10.30 -1.47 -12.57
CA GLU A 167 9.41 -2.50 -12.03
C GLU A 167 9.31 -2.46 -10.49
N ASP A 168 10.37 -2.01 -9.81
CA ASP A 168 10.42 -1.90 -8.35
C ASP A 168 11.22 -0.66 -7.89
N ASP A 169 11.16 -0.37 -6.60
CA ASP A 169 11.80 0.81 -6.02
C ASP A 169 13.34 0.66 -5.96
N ALA A 170 13.87 -0.56 -5.88
CA ALA A 170 15.31 -0.80 -5.90
C ALA A 170 15.92 -0.44 -7.26
N THR A 171 15.28 -0.86 -8.36
CA THR A 171 15.73 -0.53 -9.72
C THR A 171 15.56 0.95 -10.04
N SER A 172 14.48 1.59 -9.58
CA SER A 172 14.27 3.03 -9.74
C SER A 172 15.30 3.86 -8.96
N LYS A 173 15.67 3.43 -7.74
CA LYS A 173 16.76 4.00 -6.94
C LYS A 173 18.11 3.91 -7.67
N LEU A 174 18.45 2.73 -8.19
CA LEU A 174 19.67 2.53 -8.96
C LEU A 174 19.75 3.44 -10.19
N ALA A 175 18.62 3.69 -10.85
CA ALA A 175 18.58 4.55 -12.04
C ALA A 175 18.98 5.99 -11.72
N ILE A 176 18.49 6.59 -10.62
CA ILE A 176 18.92 7.93 -10.20
C ILE A 176 20.38 7.93 -9.75
N GLN A 177 20.82 6.92 -9.00
CA GLN A 177 22.21 6.82 -8.55
C GLN A 177 23.20 6.69 -9.70
N GLN A 178 22.82 6.04 -10.80
CA GLN A 178 23.61 5.87 -12.02
C GLN A 178 23.42 7.00 -13.05
N ARG A 179 22.72 8.07 -12.72
CA ARG A 179 22.42 9.20 -13.62
C ARG A 179 21.70 8.80 -14.93
N LYS A 180 20.93 7.70 -14.89
CA LYS A 180 20.08 7.27 -16.01
C LYS A 180 18.80 8.10 -16.16
N VAL A 181 18.46 8.81 -15.09
CA VAL A 181 17.36 9.77 -15.04
C VAL A 181 17.83 11.05 -14.35
N ASP A 182 17.24 12.19 -14.71
CA ASP A 182 17.55 13.49 -14.13
C ASP A 182 16.95 13.66 -12.73
N ALA A 183 15.77 13.06 -12.51
CA ALA A 183 15.09 13.03 -11.22
C ALA A 183 14.35 11.70 -11.03
N LEU A 184 14.04 11.36 -9.78
CA LEU A 184 13.22 10.21 -9.39
C LEU A 184 11.97 10.72 -8.66
N ALA A 185 10.78 10.37 -9.13
CA ALA A 185 9.52 10.58 -8.40
C ALA A 185 9.36 9.46 -7.36
N THR A 186 9.31 9.83 -6.06
CA THR A 186 9.27 8.87 -4.95
C THR A 186 8.56 9.46 -3.73
N GLY A 187 8.37 8.67 -2.67
CA GLY A 187 7.89 9.16 -1.38
C GLY A 187 8.99 9.94 -0.63
N GLU A 188 8.61 11.00 0.09
CA GLU A 188 9.54 11.87 0.82
C GLU A 188 10.44 11.08 1.79
N VAL A 189 9.86 10.16 2.55
CA VAL A 189 10.59 9.32 3.50
C VAL A 189 11.65 8.47 2.78
N MET A 190 11.29 7.88 1.64
CA MET A 190 12.22 7.10 0.82
C MET A 190 13.31 8.00 0.22
N ALA A 191 12.94 9.20 -0.26
CA ALA A 191 13.89 10.18 -0.78
C ALA A 191 14.94 10.57 0.28
N LEU A 192 14.50 10.83 1.51
CA LEU A 192 15.38 11.13 2.63
C LEU A 192 16.28 9.94 2.99
N HIS A 193 15.75 8.72 2.96
CA HIS A 193 16.52 7.51 3.18
C HIS A 193 17.61 7.35 2.11
N TYR A 194 17.29 7.53 0.83
CA TYR A 194 18.25 7.46 -0.28
C TYR A 194 19.31 8.57 -0.22
N ALA A 195 18.93 9.77 0.22
CA ALA A 195 19.85 10.87 0.43
C ALA A 195 20.80 10.65 1.64
N LYS A 196 20.42 9.85 2.63
CA LYS A 196 21.34 9.42 3.70
C LYS A 196 22.43 8.49 3.18
N GLU A 197 22.08 7.60 2.24
CA GLU A 197 23.04 6.67 1.61
C GLU A 197 23.92 7.35 0.57
N ASN A 198 23.39 8.30 -0.20
CA ASN A 198 24.11 9.08 -1.20
C ASN A 198 23.94 10.56 -0.95
N LYS A 199 24.95 11.20 -0.33
CA LYS A 199 24.96 12.61 0.08
C LYS A 199 24.89 13.62 -1.07
N GLU A 200 25.10 13.18 -2.31
CA GLU A 200 24.95 14.01 -3.51
C GLU A 200 23.49 14.13 -3.99
N LEU A 201 22.60 13.31 -3.44
CA LEU A 201 21.16 13.38 -3.69
C LEU A 201 20.47 14.25 -2.63
N GLU A 202 19.38 14.89 -3.04
CA GLU A 202 18.49 15.63 -2.14
C GLU A 202 17.05 15.58 -2.63
N PRO A 203 16.05 15.62 -1.72
CA PRO A 203 14.68 15.93 -2.12
C PRO A 203 14.62 17.30 -2.78
N LYS A 204 13.89 17.39 -3.89
CA LYS A 204 13.62 18.64 -4.61
C LYS A 204 12.23 19.16 -4.24
N GLY A 205 11.37 19.44 -5.18
CA GLY A 205 10.02 19.94 -4.91
C GLY A 205 9.02 18.83 -4.58
N VAL A 206 7.96 19.21 -3.88
CA VAL A 206 6.79 18.36 -3.63
C VAL A 206 5.98 18.22 -4.92
N ILE A 207 5.61 16.98 -5.25
CA ILE A 207 4.73 16.65 -6.39
C ILE A 207 3.27 16.73 -5.93
N SER A 208 2.94 16.03 -4.85
CA SER A 208 1.61 15.99 -4.24
C SER A 208 1.67 15.33 -2.88
N ARG A 209 0.54 15.31 -2.16
CA ARG A 209 0.38 14.54 -0.93
C ARG A 209 -0.23 13.18 -1.21
N SER A 210 0.13 12.17 -0.43
CA SER A 210 -0.40 10.82 -0.50
C SER A 210 -0.53 10.22 0.89
N TRP A 211 -1.21 9.08 0.96
CA TRP A 211 -1.43 8.32 2.18
C TRP A 211 -1.05 6.86 1.96
N ALA A 212 -0.62 6.17 3.02
CA ALA A 212 -0.52 4.72 3.05
C ALA A 212 -1.75 4.14 3.73
N THR A 213 -2.35 3.18 3.07
CA THR A 213 -3.45 2.37 3.56
C THR A 213 -3.11 0.89 3.38
N MET A 214 -3.76 0.04 4.13
CA MET A 214 -3.81 -1.38 3.83
C MET A 214 -4.93 -1.63 2.81
N ALA A 215 -4.83 -2.72 2.06
CA ALA A 215 -5.87 -3.09 1.11
C ALA A 215 -6.31 -4.55 1.31
N VAL A 216 -7.60 -4.78 1.12
CA VAL A 216 -8.28 -6.08 1.20
C VAL A 216 -9.21 -6.28 0.01
N ARG A 217 -9.70 -7.49 -0.20
CA ARG A 217 -10.76 -7.76 -1.19
C ARG A 217 -12.01 -6.96 -0.87
N ARG A 218 -12.72 -6.53 -1.89
CA ARG A 218 -14.05 -5.93 -1.73
C ARG A 218 -15.07 -7.00 -1.31
N GLY A 219 -16.13 -6.55 -0.61
CA GLY A 219 -17.22 -7.42 -0.18
C GLY A 219 -16.93 -8.22 1.10
N ASP A 220 -15.87 -7.82 1.84
CA ASP A 220 -15.51 -8.38 3.13
C ASP A 220 -15.51 -7.27 4.20
N PRO A 221 -16.70 -6.82 4.63
CA PRO A 221 -16.83 -5.72 5.59
C PRO A 221 -16.26 -6.08 6.97
N ASP A 222 -16.36 -7.33 7.41
CA ASP A 222 -15.89 -7.75 8.73
C ASP A 222 -14.36 -7.64 8.82
N TRP A 223 -13.66 -8.11 7.80
CA TRP A 223 -12.20 -7.99 7.73
C TRP A 223 -11.75 -6.52 7.68
N LEU A 224 -12.38 -5.71 6.83
CA LEU A 224 -12.08 -4.28 6.74
C LEU A 224 -12.36 -3.55 8.05
N GLN A 225 -13.49 -3.83 8.70
CA GLN A 225 -13.87 -3.21 9.98
C GLN A 225 -12.91 -3.59 11.09
N TRP A 226 -12.50 -4.87 11.16
CA TRP A 226 -11.51 -5.31 12.14
C TRP A 226 -10.19 -4.56 11.99
N LEU A 227 -9.68 -4.44 10.76
CA LEU A 227 -8.45 -3.69 10.46
C LEU A 227 -8.57 -2.20 10.82
N ASN A 228 -9.72 -1.58 10.56
CA ASN A 228 -9.95 -0.18 10.94
C ASN A 228 -10.00 -0.02 12.46
N THR A 229 -10.64 -0.95 13.17
CA THR A 229 -10.66 -0.98 14.64
C THR A 229 -9.24 -1.15 15.21
N PHE A 230 -8.45 -2.04 14.60
CA PHE A 230 -7.02 -2.21 14.94
C PHE A 230 -6.23 -0.90 14.78
N LEU A 231 -6.42 -0.19 13.66
CA LEU A 231 -5.73 1.09 13.43
C LEU A 231 -6.16 2.17 14.42
N ASP A 232 -7.45 2.28 14.71
CA ASP A 232 -7.98 3.24 15.69
C ASP A 232 -7.43 2.95 17.10
N TRP A 233 -7.42 1.68 17.50
CA TRP A 233 -6.94 1.25 18.82
C TRP A 233 -5.45 1.56 19.00
N HIS A 234 -4.60 1.05 18.10
CA HIS A 234 -3.15 1.24 18.21
C HIS A 234 -2.70 2.67 17.88
N GLY A 235 -3.44 3.37 17.03
CA GLY A 235 -3.23 4.81 16.76
C GLY A 235 -3.52 5.65 18.00
N GLY A 236 -4.65 5.39 18.66
CA GLY A 236 -5.04 6.09 19.89
C GLY A 236 -4.10 5.85 21.07
N GLN A 237 -3.40 4.71 21.09
CA GLN A 237 -2.39 4.38 22.11
C GLN A 237 -0.97 4.85 21.75
N GLY A 238 -0.78 5.53 20.61
CA GLY A 238 0.53 6.00 20.15
C GLY A 238 1.43 4.93 19.56
N LYS A 239 0.98 3.66 19.46
CA LYS A 239 1.81 2.55 18.99
C LYS A 239 2.25 2.70 17.54
N LEU A 240 1.38 3.25 16.69
CA LEU A 240 1.73 3.52 15.28
C LEU A 240 2.79 4.63 15.19
N ALA A 241 2.71 5.65 16.05
CA ALA A 241 3.71 6.72 16.12
C ALA A 241 5.07 6.19 16.59
N GLU A 242 5.10 5.34 17.64
CA GLU A 242 6.33 4.67 18.09
C GLU A 242 7.00 3.85 16.97
N LEU A 243 6.22 3.05 16.24
CA LEU A 243 6.74 2.27 15.12
C LEU A 243 7.26 3.18 14.00
N TYR A 244 6.55 4.26 13.71
CA TYR A 244 6.96 5.21 12.69
C TYR A 244 8.28 5.90 13.05
N GLU A 245 8.41 6.41 14.28
CA GLU A 245 9.63 7.04 14.77
C GLU A 245 10.82 6.08 14.79
N LYS A 246 10.60 4.83 15.25
CA LYS A 246 11.62 3.77 15.23
C LYS A 246 12.28 3.62 13.86
N TRP A 247 11.48 3.64 12.78
CA TRP A 247 11.96 3.38 11.43
C TRP A 247 12.38 4.62 10.65
N ASN A 248 11.76 5.75 10.93
CA ASN A 248 11.98 6.99 10.17
C ASN A 248 12.87 8.00 10.91
N GLY A 249 13.02 7.86 12.23
CA GLY A 249 13.82 8.76 13.07
C GLY A 249 13.23 10.17 13.20
N VAL A 250 11.94 10.31 12.90
CA VAL A 250 11.17 11.55 13.00
C VAL A 250 9.75 11.22 13.48
N GLU A 251 9.13 12.17 14.16
CA GLU A 251 7.73 12.03 14.59
C GLU A 251 6.77 11.80 13.40
N MET A 252 5.76 11.00 13.63
CA MET A 252 4.69 10.80 12.66
C MET A 252 3.86 12.08 12.54
N SER A 253 3.65 12.56 11.30
CA SER A 253 2.78 13.72 11.07
C SER A 253 1.37 13.45 11.61
N PRO A 254 0.79 14.31 12.47
CA PRO A 254 -0.55 14.14 13.03
C PRO A 254 -1.68 14.31 11.99
N ALA A 255 -1.35 14.76 10.79
CA ALA A 255 -2.32 15.08 9.76
C ALA A 255 -2.73 13.85 8.94
N LEU A 256 -3.20 12.79 9.60
CA LEU A 256 -3.99 11.76 8.93
C LEU A 256 -5.38 12.33 8.62
N PRO A 257 -5.96 12.07 7.42
CA PRO A 257 -7.33 12.45 7.17
C PRO A 257 -8.25 11.69 8.14
N SER A 258 -9.09 12.44 8.85
CA SER A 258 -10.23 11.86 9.56
C SER A 258 -11.38 11.74 8.56
N TRP A 259 -11.81 10.55 8.24
CA TRP A 259 -13.06 10.27 7.54
C TRP A 259 -14.09 9.72 8.48
#